data_c2bc5bdce8dcf4503b6b92f881824a87
#
_entry.id   c2bc5bdce8dcf4503b6b92f881824a87
#
_cell.length_a   1.000
_cell.length_b   1.000
_cell.length_c   1.000
_cell.angle_alpha   90.00
_cell.angle_beta   90.00
_cell.angle_gamma   90.00
#
_symmetry.space_group_name_H-M   'P 1'
#
loop_
_entity.id
_entity.type
_entity.pdbx_description
1 polymer ?
#
loop_
_entity_poly.entity_id
_entity_poly.type
_entity_poly.pdbx_seq_one_letter_code
_entity_poly.pdbx_strand_id
1 'polypeptide(L)'
;MTKIFDKISDKNHEQVVYCNDPSSGLKAIIAVHNTVLGPALGGCRMYPYESEEDALVDVLRLSKGMTYKASISNLNLGGGKAVIIGDPNKDKSEVLLRSFGKFVQSLSGKYITAEDVGMSVHDMEFIRMETEHVTGITCLLYT
;
A
#
# COMPACT_ATOMS: atom_id res chain seq x y z
N MET A 1 -1.42 20.24 -15.53
CA MET A 1 -1.95 18.89 -15.67
C MET A 1 -0.92 17.86 -15.24
N THR A 2 -1.33 16.88 -14.46
CA THR A 2 -0.43 15.85 -13.97
C THR A 2 -0.04 14.89 -15.08
N LYS A 3 1.25 14.70 -15.29
CA LYS A 3 1.75 13.72 -16.26
C LYS A 3 2.17 12.49 -15.48
N ILE A 4 1.26 11.54 -15.36
CA ILE A 4 1.44 10.37 -14.51
C ILE A 4 2.63 9.51 -14.95
N PHE A 5 2.75 9.23 -16.25
CA PHE A 5 3.87 8.42 -16.73
C PHE A 5 5.22 9.09 -16.50
N ASP A 6 5.28 10.42 -16.59
CA ASP A 6 6.53 11.12 -16.30
C ASP A 6 6.92 10.96 -14.84
N LYS A 7 5.93 11.02 -13.92
CA LYS A 7 6.19 10.83 -12.50
C LYS A 7 6.64 9.40 -12.19
N ILE A 8 6.01 8.41 -12.80
CA ILE A 8 6.37 7.01 -12.62
C ILE A 8 7.78 6.75 -13.16
N SER A 9 8.07 7.27 -14.35
CA SER A 9 9.36 7.06 -14.99
C SER A 9 10.50 7.76 -14.26
N ASP A 10 10.22 8.92 -13.68
CA ASP A 10 11.21 9.71 -12.96
C ASP A 10 11.88 8.92 -11.83
N LYS A 11 11.13 8.04 -11.17
CA LYS A 11 11.63 7.24 -10.06
C LYS A 11 11.73 5.75 -10.40
N ASN A 12 11.50 5.38 -11.64
CA ASN A 12 11.61 4.00 -12.15
C ASN A 12 10.67 3.00 -11.48
N HIS A 13 9.44 3.41 -11.22
CA HIS A 13 8.44 2.49 -10.67
C HIS A 13 8.00 1.46 -11.69
N GLU A 14 7.77 0.23 -11.26
CA GLU A 14 7.29 -0.83 -12.14
C GLU A 14 5.80 -0.73 -12.39
N GLN A 15 5.03 -0.41 -11.38
CA GLN A 15 3.57 -0.44 -11.48
C GLN A 15 2.91 0.46 -10.45
N VAL A 16 1.87 1.15 -10.86
CA VAL A 16 1.04 1.95 -9.97
C VAL A 16 -0.41 1.56 -10.21
N VAL A 17 -1.10 1.15 -9.15
CA VAL A 17 -2.48 0.66 -9.23
C VAL A 17 -3.39 1.61 -8.49
N TYR A 18 -4.41 2.11 -9.18
CA TYR A 18 -5.44 2.93 -8.56
C TYR A 18 -6.60 2.02 -8.17
N CYS A 19 -6.96 2.03 -6.89
CA CYS A 19 -7.99 1.18 -6.35
C CYS A 19 -9.20 2.02 -6.00
N ASN A 20 -10.29 1.83 -6.72
CA ASN A 20 -11.49 2.63 -6.55
C ASN A 20 -12.69 1.73 -6.32
N ASP A 21 -13.31 1.89 -5.15
CA ASP A 21 -14.53 1.14 -4.80
C ASP A 21 -15.54 2.10 -4.17
N PRO A 22 -16.42 2.69 -4.97
CA PRO A 22 -17.39 3.65 -4.44
C PRO A 22 -18.33 3.08 -3.38
N SER A 23 -18.62 1.77 -3.44
CA SER A 23 -19.53 1.17 -2.47
C SER A 23 -18.96 1.15 -1.05
N SER A 24 -17.65 1.07 -0.90
CA SER A 24 -17.00 1.12 0.40
C SER A 24 -16.41 2.49 0.71
N GLY A 25 -16.33 3.36 -0.28
CA GLY A 25 -15.67 4.67 -0.17
C GLY A 25 -14.17 4.59 -0.37
N LEU A 26 -13.65 3.44 -0.80
CA LEU A 26 -12.21 3.28 -0.95
C LEU A 26 -11.66 4.06 -2.15
N LYS A 27 -10.62 4.85 -1.89
CA LYS A 27 -9.79 5.47 -2.91
C LYS A 27 -8.36 5.24 -2.45
N ALA A 28 -7.64 4.39 -3.13
CA ALA A 28 -6.29 4.03 -2.73
C ALA A 28 -5.37 3.94 -3.94
N ILE A 29 -4.07 4.07 -3.69
CA ILE A 29 -3.04 3.91 -4.71
C ILE A 29 -2.00 2.95 -4.15
N ILE A 30 -1.69 1.90 -4.90
CA ILE A 30 -0.62 0.97 -4.55
C ILE A 30 0.51 1.20 -5.53
N ALA A 31 1.70 1.52 -5.04
CA ALA A 31 2.88 1.70 -5.88
C ALA A 31 3.85 0.56 -5.63
N VAL A 32 4.20 -0.15 -6.70
CA VAL A 32 5.23 -1.17 -6.70
C VAL A 32 6.45 -0.52 -7.33
N HIS A 33 7.46 -0.23 -6.51
CA HIS A 33 8.64 0.43 -7.03
C HIS A 33 9.57 -0.57 -7.71
N ASN A 34 9.91 -1.65 -7.03
CA ASN A 34 10.89 -2.59 -7.55
C ASN A 34 10.67 -3.98 -6.98
N THR A 35 10.77 -5.00 -7.82
CA THR A 35 10.62 -6.40 -7.42
C THR A 35 11.80 -7.27 -7.84
N VAL A 36 12.93 -6.66 -8.16
CA VAL A 36 14.11 -7.40 -8.63
C VAL A 36 14.61 -8.39 -7.59
N LEU A 37 14.62 -8.00 -6.31
CA LEU A 37 15.09 -8.88 -5.25
C LEU A 37 13.98 -9.74 -4.63
N GLY A 38 12.73 -9.46 -4.92
CA GLY A 38 11.60 -10.21 -4.36
C GLY A 38 10.32 -9.37 -4.33
N PRO A 39 9.27 -9.86 -3.67
CA PRO A 39 8.01 -9.13 -3.60
C PRO A 39 8.20 -7.74 -3.00
N ALA A 40 7.40 -6.79 -3.45
CA ALA A 40 7.46 -5.43 -2.96
C ALA A 40 6.75 -5.34 -1.60
N LEU A 41 7.50 -4.95 -0.58
CA LEU A 41 6.96 -4.81 0.77
C LEU A 41 6.85 -3.34 1.14
N GLY A 42 5.75 -2.95 1.72
CA GLY A 42 5.60 -1.62 2.28
C GLY A 42 4.24 -1.41 2.91
N GLY A 43 4.18 -0.56 3.91
CA GLY A 43 2.98 -0.30 4.68
C GLY A 43 1.88 0.40 3.90
N CYS A 44 0.69 0.35 4.45
CA CYS A 44 -0.46 1.08 3.93
C CYS A 44 -0.70 2.27 4.84
N ARG A 45 -0.61 3.47 4.29
CA ARG A 45 -0.85 4.71 5.03
C ARG A 45 -2.26 5.22 4.72
N MET A 46 -3.02 5.61 5.74
CA MET A 46 -4.28 6.29 5.52
C MET A 46 -4.15 7.73 5.98
N TYR A 47 -4.42 8.67 5.08
CA TYR A 47 -4.19 10.08 5.35
C TYR A 47 -5.14 10.94 4.52
N PRO A 48 -5.65 12.04 5.08
CA PRO A 48 -6.57 12.91 4.33
C PRO A 48 -5.79 13.87 3.43
N TYR A 49 -5.25 13.33 2.34
CA TYR A 49 -4.49 14.14 1.39
C TYR A 49 -5.37 15.26 0.80
N GLU A 50 -4.79 16.43 0.60
CA GLU A 50 -5.53 17.56 0.06
C GLU A 50 -5.88 17.36 -1.41
N SER A 51 -5.10 16.59 -2.14
CA SER A 51 -5.36 16.29 -3.53
C SER A 51 -4.90 14.87 -3.88
N GLU A 52 -5.45 14.35 -4.97
CA GLU A 52 -5.02 13.04 -5.48
C GLU A 52 -3.57 13.08 -5.95
N GLU A 53 -3.13 14.23 -6.43
CA GLU A 53 -1.74 14.39 -6.85
C GLU A 53 -0.80 14.28 -5.64
N ASP A 54 -1.16 14.87 -4.50
CA ASP A 54 -0.37 14.76 -3.27
C ASP A 54 -0.26 13.30 -2.82
N ALA A 55 -1.35 12.55 -2.94
CA ALA A 55 -1.35 11.13 -2.60
C ALA A 55 -0.40 10.35 -3.53
N LEU A 56 -0.44 10.64 -4.82
CA LEU A 56 0.43 9.99 -5.80
C LEU A 56 1.91 10.31 -5.52
N VAL A 57 2.23 11.58 -5.29
CA VAL A 57 3.60 11.98 -5.01
C VAL A 57 4.12 11.28 -3.76
N ASP A 58 3.30 11.20 -2.72
CA ASP A 58 3.69 10.58 -1.45
C ASP A 58 3.93 9.08 -1.62
N VAL A 59 3.02 8.36 -2.28
CA VAL A 59 3.16 6.91 -2.45
C VAL A 59 4.35 6.56 -3.33
N LEU A 60 4.66 7.37 -4.33
CA LEU A 60 5.83 7.15 -5.18
C LEU A 60 7.12 7.35 -4.39
N ARG A 61 7.19 8.41 -3.60
CA ARG A 61 8.37 8.71 -2.78
C ARG A 61 8.60 7.61 -1.73
N LEU A 62 7.52 7.22 -1.05
CA LEU A 62 7.60 6.23 0.02
C LEU A 62 7.97 4.84 -0.48
N SER A 63 7.41 4.42 -1.61
CA SER A 63 7.70 3.10 -2.19
C SER A 63 9.15 2.99 -2.65
N LYS A 64 9.70 4.04 -3.21
CA LYS A 64 11.12 4.08 -3.58
C LYS A 64 11.99 3.95 -2.34
N GLY A 65 11.64 4.65 -1.26
CA GLY A 65 12.34 4.55 0.01
C GLY A 65 12.34 3.15 0.58
N MET A 66 11.25 2.41 0.40
CA MET A 66 11.17 1.02 0.86
C MET A 66 12.13 0.10 0.11
N THR A 67 12.35 0.32 -1.19
CA THR A 67 13.33 -0.44 -1.96
C THR A 67 14.72 -0.25 -1.39
N TYR A 68 15.10 0.98 -1.11
CA TYR A 68 16.42 1.28 -0.56
C TYR A 68 16.57 0.70 0.84
N LYS A 69 15.54 0.82 1.67
CA LYS A 69 15.57 0.28 3.02
C LYS A 69 15.77 -1.24 3.01
N ALA A 70 15.06 -1.96 2.16
CA ALA A 70 15.18 -3.40 2.04
C ALA A 70 16.58 -3.79 1.54
N SER A 71 17.11 -3.06 0.58
CA SER A 71 18.42 -3.33 0.02
C SER A 71 19.53 -3.14 1.07
N ILE A 72 19.46 -2.05 1.81
CA ILE A 72 20.45 -1.76 2.85
C ILE A 72 20.39 -2.82 3.97
N SER A 73 19.21 -3.36 4.24
CA SER A 73 19.02 -4.36 5.28
C SER A 73 19.30 -5.79 4.80
N ASN A 74 19.77 -5.95 3.57
CA ASN A 74 20.05 -7.26 2.96
C ASN A 74 18.85 -8.18 2.91
N LEU A 75 17.65 -7.61 2.73
CA LEU A 75 16.44 -8.41 2.58
C LEU A 75 16.20 -8.72 1.11
N ASN A 76 15.74 -9.94 0.84
CA ASN A 76 15.40 -10.33 -0.53
C ASN A 76 13.97 -9.90 -0.85
N LEU A 77 13.75 -8.58 -0.73
CA LEU A 77 12.45 -7.96 -0.94
C LEU A 77 12.63 -6.71 -1.80
N GLY A 78 11.61 -6.40 -2.54
CA GLY A 78 11.52 -5.12 -3.22
C GLY A 78 10.82 -4.09 -2.37
N GLY A 79 10.53 -2.94 -2.93
CA GLY A 79 9.85 -1.85 -2.24
C GLY A 79 8.50 -1.53 -2.84
N GLY A 80 7.51 -1.44 -1.98
CA GLY A 80 6.17 -1.02 -2.34
C GLY A 80 5.60 -0.12 -1.25
N LYS A 81 4.48 0.49 -1.55
CA LYS A 81 3.74 1.31 -0.60
C LYS A 81 2.31 1.46 -1.06
N ALA A 82 1.41 1.66 -0.12
CA ALA A 82 0.04 2.01 -0.48
C ALA A 82 -0.40 3.21 0.33
N VAL A 83 -1.28 4.01 -0.25
CA VAL A 83 -1.94 5.10 0.47
C VAL A 83 -3.44 4.97 0.26
N ILE A 84 -4.20 5.16 1.32
CA ILE A 84 -5.66 5.26 1.26
C ILE A 84 -6.00 6.73 1.54
N ILE A 85 -6.75 7.34 0.65
CA ILE A 85 -7.13 8.74 0.79
C ILE A 85 -8.35 8.83 1.68
N GLY A 86 -8.20 9.41 2.86
CA GLY A 86 -9.30 9.59 3.79
C GLY A 86 -8.81 9.87 5.20
N ASP A 87 -9.74 10.32 6.06
CA ASP A 87 -9.44 10.59 7.45
C ASP A 87 -9.59 9.27 8.24
N PRO A 88 -8.52 8.76 8.86
CA PRO A 88 -8.61 7.50 9.60
C PRO A 88 -9.61 7.55 10.77
N ASN A 89 -9.96 8.73 11.24
CA ASN A 89 -10.92 8.86 12.34
C ASN A 89 -12.37 8.94 11.87
N LYS A 90 -12.61 9.20 10.58
CA LYS A 90 -13.96 9.39 10.06
C LYS A 90 -14.33 8.41 8.98
N ASP A 91 -13.40 8.09 8.11
CA ASP A 91 -13.69 7.37 6.87
C ASP A 91 -13.38 5.88 6.93
N LYS A 92 -12.71 5.44 7.98
CA LYS A 92 -12.28 4.05 8.10
C LYS A 92 -13.45 3.14 8.48
N SER A 93 -13.53 2.00 7.85
CA SER A 93 -14.55 0.98 8.17
C SER A 93 -14.02 -0.39 7.80
N GLU A 94 -14.64 -1.43 8.34
CA GLU A 94 -14.30 -2.81 7.99
C GLU A 94 -14.48 -3.03 6.48
N VAL A 95 -15.58 -2.53 5.93
CA VAL A 95 -15.88 -2.69 4.50
C VAL A 95 -14.80 -2.06 3.62
N LEU A 96 -14.33 -0.87 3.99
CA LEU A 96 -13.29 -0.17 3.26
C LEU A 96 -11.97 -0.97 3.32
N LEU A 97 -11.61 -1.43 4.52
CA LEU A 97 -10.36 -2.17 4.70
C LEU A 97 -10.36 -3.52 4.00
N ARG A 98 -11.50 -4.20 4.02
CA ARG A 98 -11.64 -5.47 3.29
C ARG A 98 -11.59 -5.25 1.78
N SER A 99 -12.17 -4.16 1.30
CA SER A 99 -12.07 -3.79 -0.12
C SER A 99 -10.61 -3.57 -0.49
N PHE A 100 -9.86 -2.86 0.33
CA PHE A 100 -8.42 -2.68 0.10
C PHE A 100 -7.70 -4.04 0.05
N GLY A 101 -8.04 -4.96 0.95
CA GLY A 101 -7.47 -6.31 0.95
C GLY A 101 -7.72 -7.06 -0.35
N LYS A 102 -8.89 -6.88 -0.96
CA LYS A 102 -9.19 -7.51 -2.25
C LYS A 102 -8.29 -6.97 -3.35
N PHE A 103 -8.00 -5.67 -3.33
CA PHE A 103 -7.07 -5.09 -4.32
C PHE A 103 -5.65 -5.60 -4.10
N VAL A 104 -5.21 -5.75 -2.85
CA VAL A 104 -3.90 -6.33 -2.55
C VAL A 104 -3.84 -7.77 -3.09
N GLN A 105 -4.91 -8.55 -2.86
CA GLN A 105 -4.97 -9.93 -3.35
C GLN A 105 -4.88 -9.99 -4.88
N SER A 106 -5.44 -9.01 -5.57
CA SER A 106 -5.42 -8.98 -7.03
C SER A 106 -4.00 -8.89 -7.62
N LEU A 107 -3.03 -8.48 -6.82
CA LEU A 107 -1.64 -8.39 -7.26
C LEU A 107 -0.87 -9.70 -7.02
N SER A 108 -1.54 -10.72 -6.49
CA SER A 108 -1.06 -12.10 -6.40
C SER A 108 0.31 -12.25 -5.72
N GLY A 109 0.54 -11.47 -4.68
CA GLY A 109 1.80 -11.54 -3.91
C GLY A 109 2.89 -10.62 -4.39
N LYS A 110 2.67 -9.87 -5.46
CA LYS A 110 3.66 -8.93 -5.95
C LYS A 110 3.86 -7.79 -4.96
N TYR A 111 2.83 -7.44 -4.22
CA TYR A 111 2.88 -6.43 -3.15
C TYR A 111 2.41 -7.06 -1.84
N ILE A 112 3.19 -6.85 -0.78
CA ILE A 112 2.83 -7.29 0.57
C ILE A 112 2.64 -6.03 1.41
N THR A 113 1.48 -5.91 2.05
CA THR A 113 1.13 -4.72 2.82
C THR A 113 1.43 -4.89 4.31
N ALA A 114 1.51 -3.78 5.03
CA ALA A 114 1.74 -3.75 6.48
C ALA A 114 1.10 -2.47 7.02
N GLU A 115 1.14 -2.28 8.34
CA GLU A 115 0.62 -1.05 8.91
C GLU A 115 1.57 0.12 8.70
N ASP A 116 1.05 1.32 8.74
CA ASP A 116 1.79 2.57 8.66
C ASP A 116 0.93 3.66 9.30
N VAL A 117 1.23 4.91 9.05
CA VAL A 117 0.51 6.05 9.62
C VAL A 117 -0.99 5.93 9.31
N GLY A 118 -1.80 6.12 10.33
CA GLY A 118 -3.26 6.06 10.20
C GLY A 118 -3.85 4.66 10.23
N MET A 119 -3.02 3.62 10.39
CA MET A 119 -3.47 2.23 10.41
C MET A 119 -3.04 1.57 11.72
N SER A 120 -3.83 0.61 12.17
CA SER A 120 -3.53 -0.16 13.39
C SER A 120 -3.40 -1.64 13.06
N VAL A 121 -2.91 -2.42 14.03
CA VAL A 121 -2.85 -3.88 13.87
C VAL A 121 -4.26 -4.44 13.64
N HIS A 122 -5.26 -3.90 14.34
CA HIS A 122 -6.64 -4.35 14.17
C HIS A 122 -7.15 -4.10 12.75
N ASP A 123 -6.77 -2.97 12.15
CA ASP A 123 -7.13 -2.66 10.77
C ASP A 123 -6.51 -3.69 9.82
N MET A 124 -5.28 -4.09 10.09
CA MET A 124 -4.58 -5.08 9.25
C MET A 124 -5.26 -6.45 9.33
N GLU A 125 -5.92 -6.77 10.44
CA GLU A 125 -6.67 -8.02 10.55
C GLU A 125 -7.86 -8.05 9.59
N PHE A 126 -8.53 -6.92 9.39
CA PHE A 126 -9.60 -6.85 8.40
C PHE A 126 -9.07 -7.06 6.97
N ILE A 127 -7.92 -6.47 6.67
CA ILE A 127 -7.29 -6.65 5.36
C ILE A 127 -6.91 -8.12 5.18
N ARG A 128 -6.43 -8.77 6.24
CA ARG A 128 -6.02 -10.17 6.22
C ARG A 128 -7.18 -11.11 5.90
N MET A 129 -8.41 -10.70 6.16
CA MET A 129 -9.58 -11.52 5.82
C MET A 129 -9.72 -11.73 4.31
N GLU A 130 -9.12 -10.85 3.50
CA GLU A 130 -9.26 -10.91 2.04
C GLU A 130 -7.95 -11.29 1.33
N THR A 131 -6.83 -11.31 2.01
CA THR A 131 -5.54 -11.64 1.40
C THR A 131 -4.56 -12.18 2.45
N GLU A 132 -3.69 -13.08 2.02
CA GLU A 132 -2.64 -13.55 2.93
C GLU A 132 -1.40 -12.65 2.81
N HIS A 133 -1.36 -11.73 1.85
CA HIS A 133 -0.19 -10.89 1.60
C HIS A 133 -0.16 -9.67 2.52
N VAL A 134 -0.19 -9.94 3.82
CA VAL A 134 -0.18 -8.93 4.88
C VAL A 134 0.82 -9.37 5.93
N THR A 135 1.58 -8.44 6.47
CA THR A 135 2.48 -8.71 7.57
C THR A 135 2.17 -7.79 8.75
N GLY A 136 2.74 -8.07 9.91
CA GLY A 136 2.53 -7.23 11.09
C GLY A 136 1.25 -7.50 11.85
N ILE A 137 0.65 -8.69 11.69
CA ILE A 137 -0.54 -9.03 12.45
C ILE A 137 -0.19 -10.01 13.56
N THR A 138 -0.85 -9.81 14.72
CA THR A 138 -0.48 -10.52 15.90
C THR A 138 -0.96 -11.94 15.95
N CYS A 139 -2.14 -12.19 15.48
CA CYS A 139 -2.76 -13.48 15.66
C CYS A 139 -2.08 -14.61 15.00
N LEU A 140 -1.06 -14.27 14.29
CA LEU A 140 -0.43 -15.25 13.62
C LEU A 140 0.35 -16.08 14.38
N LEU A 141 0.57 -15.57 15.39
CA LEU A 141 1.45 -16.10 16.05
C LEU A 141 1.20 -17.41 16.47
N TYR A 142 0.44 -17.78 16.54
CA TYR A 142 0.25 -18.85 16.98
C TYR A 142 -0.03 -19.78 16.37
N THR A 143 0.12 -19.52 15.78
CA THR A 143 -0.23 -20.46 15.37
C THR A 143 0.16 -21.33 15.08
#